data_430c5c04c8350149dedc12930b97d0db
#
_entry.id   430c5c04c8350149dedc12930b97d0db
#
_cell.length_a   1.000
_cell.length_b   1.000
_cell.length_c   1.000
_cell.angle_alpha   90.00
_cell.angle_beta   90.00
_cell.angle_gamma   90.00
#
_symmetry.space_group_name_H-M   'P 1'
#
loop_
_entity.id
_entity.type
_entity.pdbx_description
1 polymer ?
#
loop_
_entity_poly.entity_id
_entity_poly.type
_entity_poly.pdbx_seq_one_letter_code
_entity_poly.pdbx_strand_id
1 'polypeptide(L)'
;QEVVGNRYNDRFYPTISGVARSLNFYPIGNEKAEDGIANIALGLGKYIVDGGQTLRFSPRHPHNILQMSTMDFALRETQTRFYALDLKNLADQFSVDDSFNLLRLNLKDADADGSLKFIVSTYDPYDQVIRDGYYPGGRKILSFVNVLQHEVFPLADTLDQILHVGQDEMGRPIEIEFAVNIDPQNPGFATFYL
;
A
#
# COMPACT_ATOMS: atom_id res chain seq x y z
N GLN A 1 17.74 3.76 9.23
CA GLN A 1 16.90 2.73 8.62
C GLN A 1 17.13 2.70 7.11
N GLU A 2 17.35 1.53 6.53
CA GLU A 2 17.50 1.37 5.09
C GLU A 2 16.16 1.65 4.39
N VAL A 3 16.16 2.48 3.36
CA VAL A 3 14.97 2.71 2.54
C VAL A 3 14.92 1.65 1.45
N VAL A 4 13.85 0.87 1.45
CA VAL A 4 13.62 -0.21 0.48
C VAL A 4 12.65 0.25 -0.61
N GLY A 5 12.80 -0.28 -1.83
CA GLY A 5 11.96 0.09 -2.96
C GLY A 5 12.46 -0.49 -4.28
N ASN A 6 11.72 -0.18 -5.32
CA ASN A 6 12.11 -0.43 -6.71
C ASN A 6 12.58 0.89 -7.35
N ARG A 7 13.56 0.79 -8.24
CA ARG A 7 14.03 1.93 -9.01
C ARG A 7 13.23 2.08 -10.30
N TYR A 8 12.66 3.27 -10.49
CA TYR A 8 11.94 3.68 -11.69
C TYR A 8 12.63 4.92 -12.28
N ASN A 9 13.61 4.71 -13.16
CA ASN A 9 14.50 5.79 -13.67
C ASN A 9 15.19 6.55 -12.52
N ASP A 10 14.74 7.79 -12.28
CA ASP A 10 15.29 8.68 -11.24
C ASP A 10 14.44 8.69 -9.96
N ARG A 11 13.48 7.78 -9.83
CA ARG A 11 12.59 7.64 -8.68
C ARG A 11 12.85 6.31 -7.98
N PHE A 12 12.67 6.30 -6.66
CA PHE A 12 12.82 5.09 -5.86
C PHE A 12 11.72 5.03 -4.82
N TYR A 13 10.93 3.96 -4.85
CA TYR A 13 9.84 3.74 -3.91
C TYR A 13 9.38 2.27 -3.91
N PRO A 14 8.84 1.75 -2.78
CA PRO A 14 8.26 0.41 -2.71
C PRO A 14 6.89 0.36 -3.39
N THR A 15 6.50 -0.83 -3.80
CA THR A 15 5.16 -1.07 -4.36
C THR A 15 4.08 -0.83 -3.30
N ILE A 16 4.33 -1.27 -2.06
CA ILE A 16 3.43 -1.08 -0.92
C ILE A 16 4.29 -0.68 0.28
N SER A 17 3.83 0.30 1.04
CA SER A 17 4.24 0.53 2.43
C SER A 17 3.04 0.39 3.34
N GLY A 18 3.25 0.01 4.58
CA GLY A 18 2.15 -0.15 5.51
C GLY A 18 2.55 -0.03 6.97
N VAL A 19 1.52 0.19 7.77
CA VAL A 19 1.56 0.08 9.23
C VAL A 19 0.49 -0.92 9.62
N ALA A 20 0.85 -1.90 10.45
CA ALA A 20 -0.10 -2.89 10.95
C ALA A 20 -0.04 -2.98 12.48
N ARG A 21 -1.20 -3.21 13.09
CA ARG A 21 -1.38 -3.33 14.54
C ARG A 21 -2.11 -4.62 14.87
N SER A 22 -1.69 -5.30 15.91
CA SER A 22 -2.36 -6.50 16.40
C SER A 22 -3.69 -6.21 17.11
N LEU A 23 -3.99 -4.94 17.42
CA LEU A 23 -5.24 -4.52 18.01
C LEU A 23 -6.00 -3.55 17.09
N ASN A 24 -7.21 -3.94 16.69
CA ASN A 24 -8.14 -3.11 15.93
C ASN A 24 -9.09 -2.39 16.88
N PHE A 25 -8.92 -1.06 17.04
CA PHE A 25 -9.77 -0.25 17.91
C PHE A 25 -11.16 0.03 17.33
N TYR A 26 -11.34 -0.13 16.01
CA TYR A 26 -12.60 0.19 15.31
C TYR A 26 -12.94 -0.93 14.32
N PRO A 27 -13.28 -2.13 14.83
CA PRO A 27 -13.66 -3.26 13.97
C PRO A 27 -14.96 -2.94 13.21
N ILE A 28 -15.07 -3.43 11.98
CA ILE A 28 -16.24 -3.27 11.13
C ILE A 28 -16.86 -4.63 10.77
N GLY A 29 -18.19 -4.66 10.60
CA GLY A 29 -18.90 -5.88 10.24
C GLY A 29 -18.69 -6.99 11.26
N ASN A 30 -18.06 -8.09 10.83
CA ASN A 30 -17.77 -9.27 11.65
C ASN A 30 -16.34 -9.30 12.22
N GLU A 31 -15.57 -8.23 12.03
CA GLU A 31 -14.23 -8.09 12.61
C GLU A 31 -14.30 -8.01 14.13
N LYS A 32 -13.22 -8.44 14.79
CA LYS A 32 -12.99 -8.29 16.22
C LYS A 32 -11.74 -7.49 16.49
N ALA A 33 -11.57 -7.02 17.73
CA ALA A 33 -10.40 -6.25 18.12
C ALA A 33 -9.08 -7.03 17.93
N GLU A 34 -9.10 -8.33 18.20
CA GLU A 34 -7.94 -9.24 18.06
C GLU A 34 -7.59 -9.61 16.61
N ASP A 35 -8.43 -9.29 15.63
CA ASP A 35 -8.17 -9.60 14.21
C ASP A 35 -7.12 -8.67 13.59
N GLY A 36 -6.66 -7.67 14.34
CA GLY A 36 -5.68 -6.72 13.88
C GLY A 36 -6.19 -5.77 12.80
N ILE A 37 -5.35 -4.84 12.41
CA ILE A 37 -5.65 -3.82 11.41
C ILE A 37 -4.39 -3.41 10.66
N ALA A 38 -4.48 -3.20 9.37
CA ALA A 38 -3.41 -2.67 8.54
C ALA A 38 -3.89 -1.47 7.72
N ASN A 39 -3.00 -0.50 7.54
CA ASN A 39 -3.13 0.62 6.63
C ASN A 39 -2.01 0.53 5.60
N ILE A 40 -2.35 0.48 4.33
CA ILE A 40 -1.39 0.34 3.24
C ILE A 40 -1.52 1.47 2.22
N ALA A 41 -0.40 1.79 1.59
CA ALA A 41 -0.30 2.81 0.56
C ALA A 41 0.78 2.46 -0.48
N LEU A 42 0.68 3.01 -1.67
CA LEU A 42 1.75 3.03 -2.67
C LEU A 42 2.83 4.04 -2.22
N GLY A 43 4.09 3.71 -2.44
CA GLY A 43 5.21 4.59 -2.22
C GLY A 43 5.79 4.52 -0.80
N LEU A 44 6.56 5.52 -0.41
CA LEU A 44 7.25 5.55 0.88
C LEU A 44 6.30 5.65 2.07
N GLY A 45 6.63 4.92 3.15
CA GLY A 45 5.84 4.88 4.39
C GLY A 45 5.62 6.24 5.04
N LYS A 46 6.52 7.20 4.82
CA LYS A 46 6.33 8.60 5.26
C LYS A 46 4.98 9.18 4.82
N TYR A 47 4.43 8.76 3.68
CA TYR A 47 3.10 9.19 3.23
C TYR A 47 1.99 8.80 4.22
N ILE A 48 2.11 7.63 4.86
CA ILE A 48 1.16 7.14 5.87
C ILE A 48 1.33 7.95 7.17
N VAL A 49 2.57 8.16 7.60
CA VAL A 49 2.90 8.92 8.82
C VAL A 49 2.42 10.37 8.72
N ASP A 50 2.52 10.98 7.53
CA ASP A 50 2.04 12.35 7.27
C ASP A 50 0.51 12.44 7.12
N GLY A 51 -0.23 11.35 7.37
CA GLY A 51 -1.69 11.32 7.33
C GLY A 51 -2.28 11.25 5.92
N GLY A 52 -1.53 10.70 4.96
CA GLY A 52 -2.02 10.44 3.61
C GLY A 52 -3.17 9.43 3.58
N GLN A 53 -3.92 9.44 2.47
CA GLN A 53 -4.99 8.45 2.25
C GLN A 53 -4.40 7.04 2.12
N THR A 54 -4.84 6.12 2.97
CA THR A 54 -4.43 4.71 2.97
C THR A 54 -5.62 3.81 2.73
N LEU A 55 -5.38 2.61 2.22
CA LEU A 55 -6.39 1.57 2.26
C LEU A 55 -6.29 0.85 3.61
N ARG A 56 -7.44 0.71 4.29
CA ARG A 56 -7.54 0.06 5.60
C ARG A 56 -8.21 -1.30 5.44
N PHE A 57 -7.61 -2.35 6.03
CA PHE A 57 -8.20 -3.69 6.08
C PHE A 57 -7.76 -4.45 7.34
N SER A 58 -8.54 -5.46 7.77
CA SER A 58 -8.11 -6.42 8.77
C SER A 58 -7.38 -7.59 8.10
N PRO A 59 -6.18 -8.03 8.57
CA PRO A 59 -5.48 -9.18 8.01
C PRO A 59 -6.31 -10.47 8.00
N ARG A 60 -7.18 -10.69 8.99
CA ARG A 60 -8.10 -11.85 9.04
C ARG A 60 -9.33 -11.71 8.15
N HIS A 61 -9.64 -10.48 7.74
CA HIS A 61 -10.81 -10.19 6.90
C HIS A 61 -10.42 -9.30 5.70
N PRO A 62 -9.47 -9.72 4.84
CA PRO A 62 -8.91 -8.88 3.77
C PRO A 62 -9.93 -8.46 2.70
N HIS A 63 -11.08 -9.11 2.65
CA HIS A 63 -12.19 -8.76 1.75
C HIS A 63 -13.08 -7.64 2.30
N ASN A 64 -13.01 -7.32 3.61
CA ASN A 64 -13.82 -6.28 4.24
C ASN A 64 -13.15 -4.91 4.10
N ILE A 65 -13.23 -4.32 2.92
CA ILE A 65 -12.61 -3.02 2.62
C ILE A 65 -13.69 -1.96 2.51
N LEU A 66 -13.83 -1.11 3.54
CA LEU A 66 -14.85 -0.07 3.57
C LEU A 66 -14.73 0.90 2.38
N GLN A 67 -13.52 1.30 2.01
CA GLN A 67 -13.29 2.21 0.88
C GLN A 67 -13.73 1.64 -0.47
N MET A 68 -13.87 0.30 -0.57
CA MET A 68 -14.34 -0.39 -1.77
C MET A 68 -15.81 -0.81 -1.69
N SER A 69 -16.53 -0.46 -0.62
CA SER A 69 -17.92 -0.88 -0.39
C SER A 69 -18.91 -0.27 -1.39
N THR A 70 -18.59 0.90 -1.92
CA THR A 70 -19.37 1.55 -3.00
C THR A 70 -18.43 2.19 -4.01
N MET A 71 -18.92 2.37 -5.23
CA MET A 71 -18.16 3.06 -6.28
C MET A 71 -17.79 4.49 -5.86
N ASP A 72 -18.70 5.22 -5.22
CA ASP A 72 -18.44 6.59 -4.76
C ASP A 72 -17.31 6.64 -3.73
N PHE A 73 -17.28 5.71 -2.77
CA PHE A 73 -16.18 5.62 -1.82
C PHE A 73 -14.86 5.28 -2.52
N ALA A 74 -14.85 4.30 -3.41
CA ALA A 74 -13.66 3.93 -4.15
C ALA A 74 -13.09 5.08 -4.97
N LEU A 75 -13.94 5.92 -5.56
CA LEU A 75 -13.52 7.07 -6.34
C LEU A 75 -13.01 8.25 -5.51
N ARG A 76 -13.46 8.42 -4.26
CA ARG A 76 -13.14 9.56 -3.39
C ARG A 76 -12.12 9.25 -2.30
N GLU A 77 -12.19 8.04 -1.72
CA GLU A 77 -11.47 7.70 -0.48
C GLU A 77 -10.22 6.84 -0.74
N THR A 78 -9.86 6.59 -2.01
CA THR A 78 -8.63 5.89 -2.33
C THR A 78 -7.48 6.86 -2.61
N GLN A 79 -6.27 6.39 -2.37
CA GLN A 79 -5.05 7.16 -2.53
C GLN A 79 -4.89 7.72 -3.95
N THR A 80 -4.53 9.00 -4.06
CA THR A 80 -4.29 9.68 -5.35
C THR A 80 -2.87 10.22 -5.51
N ARG A 81 -2.12 10.31 -4.42
CA ARG A 81 -0.74 10.82 -4.37
C ARG A 81 0.13 9.87 -3.55
N PHE A 82 1.43 9.90 -3.79
CA PHE A 82 2.40 9.10 -3.03
C PHE A 82 3.74 9.83 -2.93
N TYR A 83 4.63 9.32 -2.09
CA TYR A 83 5.99 9.79 -1.97
C TYR A 83 6.98 8.82 -2.59
N ALA A 84 8.01 9.38 -3.24
CA ALA A 84 9.17 8.69 -3.78
C ALA A 84 10.45 9.45 -3.45
N LEU A 85 11.60 8.78 -3.42
CA LEU A 85 12.89 9.47 -3.39
C LEU A 85 13.28 9.95 -4.79
N ASP A 86 13.85 11.14 -4.86
CA ASP A 86 14.53 11.67 -6.04
C ASP A 86 15.97 11.18 -6.04
N LEU A 87 16.34 10.37 -7.04
CA LEU A 87 17.71 9.87 -7.20
C LEU A 87 18.63 10.81 -7.99
N LYS A 88 18.09 11.88 -8.60
CA LYS A 88 18.90 12.86 -9.34
C LYS A 88 19.76 13.71 -8.42
N ASN A 89 19.22 14.06 -7.25
CA ASN A 89 19.83 15.05 -6.36
C ASN A 89 20.60 14.41 -5.19
N LEU A 90 20.86 13.10 -5.23
CA LEU A 90 21.54 12.39 -4.12
C LEU A 90 23.03 12.72 -3.98
N ALA A 91 23.68 13.28 -5.01
CA ALA A 91 25.13 13.32 -5.06
C ALA A 91 25.78 14.53 -4.37
N ASP A 92 25.08 15.67 -4.19
CA ASP A 92 25.74 16.94 -3.88
C ASP A 92 25.20 17.71 -2.67
N GLN A 93 24.16 17.25 -1.97
CA GLN A 93 23.58 18.01 -0.86
C GLN A 93 23.31 17.14 0.37
N PHE A 94 24.15 17.31 1.37
CA PHE A 94 23.82 16.86 2.72
C PHE A 94 22.84 17.87 3.33
N SER A 95 21.57 17.47 3.49
CA SER A 95 20.54 18.29 4.15
C SER A 95 20.12 17.65 5.46
N VAL A 96 19.89 18.46 6.47
CA VAL A 96 19.28 18.05 7.74
C VAL A 96 17.76 17.89 7.59
N ASP A 97 17.17 18.40 6.50
CA ASP A 97 15.76 18.26 6.19
C ASP A 97 15.46 16.91 5.53
N ASP A 98 14.68 16.07 6.22
CA ASP A 98 14.26 14.73 5.77
C ASP A 98 13.45 14.76 4.46
N SER A 99 13.03 15.92 4.01
CA SER A 99 12.21 16.10 2.81
C SER A 99 12.99 16.58 1.58
N PHE A 100 14.29 16.85 1.68
CA PHE A 100 15.05 17.50 0.60
C PHE A 100 15.06 16.70 -0.71
N ASN A 101 15.00 15.38 -0.64
CA ASN A 101 14.96 14.47 -1.79
C ASN A 101 13.62 13.74 -1.92
N LEU A 102 12.56 14.25 -1.29
CA LEU A 102 11.24 13.66 -1.30
C LEU A 102 10.39 14.24 -2.44
N LEU A 103 9.99 13.39 -3.38
CA LEU A 103 9.05 13.74 -4.44
C LEU A 103 7.63 13.43 -4.00
N ARG A 104 6.72 14.40 -4.15
CA ARG A 104 5.29 14.19 -4.01
C ARG A 104 4.68 14.03 -5.40
N LEU A 105 4.30 12.82 -5.73
CA LEU A 105 3.86 12.38 -7.04
C LEU A 105 2.37 12.01 -7.03
N ASN A 106 1.77 11.89 -8.22
CA ASN A 106 0.41 11.42 -8.40
C ASN A 106 0.38 10.06 -9.12
N LEU A 107 -0.81 9.42 -9.19
CA LEU A 107 -0.94 8.08 -9.79
C LEU A 107 -0.56 8.03 -11.27
N LYS A 108 -0.61 9.14 -12.02
CA LYS A 108 -0.16 9.16 -13.42
C LYS A 108 1.35 8.97 -13.54
N ASP A 109 2.11 9.43 -12.52
CA ASP A 109 3.54 9.21 -12.46
C ASP A 109 3.85 7.73 -12.21
N ALA A 110 3.14 7.08 -11.29
CA ALA A 110 3.26 5.66 -11.02
C ALA A 110 2.78 4.79 -12.20
N ASP A 111 1.76 5.25 -12.94
CA ASP A 111 1.30 4.60 -14.16
C ASP A 111 2.38 4.63 -15.25
N ALA A 112 3.02 5.78 -15.45
CA ALA A 112 4.17 5.93 -16.37
C ALA A 112 5.38 5.07 -15.96
N ASP A 113 5.60 4.86 -14.67
CA ASP A 113 6.64 3.98 -14.12
C ASP A 113 6.27 2.48 -14.26
N GLY A 114 5.02 2.15 -14.59
CA GLY A 114 4.53 0.77 -14.70
C GLY A 114 4.33 0.06 -13.34
N SER A 115 4.36 0.80 -12.24
CA SER A 115 4.31 0.24 -10.88
C SER A 115 2.90 -0.15 -10.40
N LEU A 116 1.85 0.22 -11.15
CA LEU A 116 0.46 0.05 -10.73
C LEU A 116 -0.14 -1.33 -10.99
N LYS A 117 0.49 -2.15 -11.82
CA LYS A 117 -0.09 -3.36 -12.42
C LYS A 117 -0.82 -4.29 -11.44
N PHE A 118 -0.28 -4.48 -10.24
CA PHE A 118 -0.82 -5.44 -9.26
C PHE A 118 -1.59 -4.83 -8.10
N ILE A 119 -1.70 -3.51 -8.05
CA ILE A 119 -2.27 -2.80 -6.90
C ILE A 119 -3.48 -1.92 -7.24
N VAL A 120 -3.92 -1.92 -8.51
CA VAL A 120 -5.05 -1.10 -8.94
C VAL A 120 -6.22 -1.91 -9.45
N SER A 121 -7.40 -1.31 -9.35
CA SER A 121 -8.56 -1.55 -10.21
C SER A 121 -8.71 -0.40 -11.19
N THR A 122 -9.46 -0.61 -12.27
CA THR A 122 -9.70 0.42 -13.30
C THR A 122 -11.19 0.76 -13.35
N TYR A 123 -11.52 2.03 -13.15
CA TYR A 123 -12.88 2.54 -13.34
C TYR A 123 -13.14 2.83 -14.83
N ASP A 124 -14.17 2.20 -15.35
CA ASP A 124 -14.70 2.42 -16.69
C ASP A 124 -15.83 3.46 -16.62
N PRO A 125 -15.65 4.68 -17.19
CA PRO A 125 -16.68 5.71 -17.12
C PRO A 125 -17.88 5.46 -18.05
N TYR A 126 -17.75 4.60 -19.08
CA TYR A 126 -18.85 4.27 -19.98
C TYR A 126 -19.83 3.31 -19.32
N ASP A 127 -19.30 2.22 -18.78
CA ASP A 127 -20.10 1.20 -18.11
C ASP A 127 -20.42 1.57 -16.65
N GLN A 128 -19.76 2.60 -16.11
CA GLN A 128 -19.84 3.03 -14.71
C GLN A 128 -19.54 1.87 -13.73
N VAL A 129 -18.50 1.10 -14.03
CA VAL A 129 -18.07 -0.03 -13.19
C VAL A 129 -16.58 0.08 -12.84
N ILE A 130 -16.22 -0.50 -11.72
CA ILE A 130 -14.82 -0.74 -11.33
C ILE A 130 -14.50 -2.18 -11.69
N ARG A 131 -13.49 -2.38 -12.52
CA ARG A 131 -12.98 -3.70 -12.91
C ARG A 131 -11.68 -3.97 -12.19
N ASP A 132 -11.56 -5.16 -11.59
CA ASP A 132 -10.33 -5.56 -10.92
C ASP A 132 -9.18 -5.69 -11.92
N GLY A 133 -8.04 -5.11 -11.54
CA GLY A 133 -6.83 -5.14 -12.34
C GLY A 133 -6.58 -3.88 -13.18
N TYR A 134 -5.43 -3.92 -13.84
CA TYR A 134 -4.94 -2.85 -14.69
C TYR A 134 -5.44 -3.05 -16.14
N TYR A 135 -6.27 -2.12 -16.61
CA TYR A 135 -6.70 -2.05 -18.00
C TYR A 135 -6.24 -0.73 -18.62
N PRO A 136 -5.84 -0.72 -19.91
CA PRO A 136 -5.53 0.52 -20.63
C PRO A 136 -6.74 1.47 -20.66
N GLY A 137 -6.49 2.76 -20.49
CA GLY A 137 -7.57 3.75 -20.36
C GLY A 137 -8.23 3.71 -18.97
N GLY A 138 -9.35 4.41 -18.79
CA GLY A 138 -10.06 4.51 -17.53
C GLY A 138 -9.26 5.15 -16.39
N ARG A 139 -9.92 5.41 -15.26
CA ARG A 139 -9.27 5.96 -14.06
C ARG A 139 -8.72 4.83 -13.19
N LYS A 140 -7.45 4.91 -12.81
CA LYS A 140 -6.81 3.96 -11.88
C LYS A 140 -7.21 4.28 -10.45
N ILE A 141 -7.54 3.24 -9.70
CA ILE A 141 -7.95 3.28 -8.29
C ILE A 141 -7.02 2.34 -7.53
N LEU A 142 -6.33 2.83 -6.51
CA LEU A 142 -5.51 2.01 -5.62
C LEU A 142 -6.42 1.18 -4.71
N SER A 143 -6.82 0.03 -5.19
CA SER A 143 -7.72 -0.91 -4.51
C SER A 143 -6.99 -2.03 -3.77
N PHE A 144 -5.75 -2.33 -4.19
CA PHE A 144 -4.96 -3.48 -3.75
C PHE A 144 -5.69 -4.83 -3.85
N VAL A 145 -6.76 -4.89 -4.65
CA VAL A 145 -7.63 -6.07 -4.76
C VAL A 145 -6.88 -7.31 -5.23
N ASN A 146 -5.93 -7.16 -6.15
CA ASN A 146 -5.13 -8.29 -6.62
C ASN A 146 -4.24 -8.90 -5.52
N VAL A 147 -3.81 -8.07 -4.56
CA VAL A 147 -3.02 -8.51 -3.40
C VAL A 147 -3.93 -9.09 -2.31
N LEU A 148 -5.06 -8.42 -2.00
CA LEU A 148 -5.90 -8.76 -0.86
C LEU A 148 -6.96 -9.82 -1.16
N GLN A 149 -7.43 -9.91 -2.41
CA GLN A 149 -8.51 -10.83 -2.80
C GLN A 149 -8.06 -11.92 -3.77
N HIS A 150 -7.11 -11.61 -4.65
CA HIS A 150 -6.58 -12.57 -5.62
C HIS A 150 -5.19 -13.12 -5.22
N GLU A 151 -4.67 -12.71 -4.08
CA GLU A 151 -3.48 -13.27 -3.42
C GLU A 151 -2.24 -13.39 -4.32
N VAL A 152 -2.06 -12.43 -5.26
CA VAL A 152 -0.81 -12.38 -6.07
C VAL A 152 0.44 -12.27 -5.18
N PHE A 153 0.28 -11.81 -3.96
CA PHE A 153 1.19 -11.86 -2.84
C PHE A 153 0.39 -12.06 -1.55
N PRO A 154 0.72 -13.03 -0.68
CA PRO A 154 -0.05 -13.36 0.51
C PRO A 154 0.15 -12.34 1.66
N LEU A 155 -0.13 -11.06 1.39
CA LEU A 155 0.10 -9.97 2.35
C LEU A 155 -0.72 -10.13 3.62
N ALA A 156 -2.00 -10.47 3.49
CA ALA A 156 -2.91 -10.59 4.62
C ALA A 156 -2.45 -11.70 5.58
N ASP A 157 -2.17 -12.91 5.07
CA ASP A 157 -1.68 -14.03 5.86
C ASP A 157 -0.33 -13.75 6.51
N THR A 158 0.58 -13.10 5.76
CA THR A 158 1.90 -12.71 6.29
C THR A 158 1.75 -11.75 7.47
N LEU A 159 0.88 -10.75 7.36
CA LEU A 159 0.63 -9.79 8.42
C LEU A 159 -0.06 -10.44 9.62
N ASP A 160 -1.06 -11.31 9.42
CA ASP A 160 -1.74 -12.01 10.51
C ASP A 160 -0.73 -12.84 11.32
N GLN A 161 0.13 -13.59 10.65
CA GLN A 161 1.17 -14.39 11.30
C GLN A 161 2.17 -13.53 12.07
N ILE A 162 2.71 -12.46 11.46
CA ILE A 162 3.70 -11.58 12.12
C ILE A 162 3.08 -10.90 13.35
N LEU A 163 1.85 -10.38 13.22
CA LEU A 163 1.17 -9.71 14.32
C LEU A 163 0.87 -10.67 15.48
N HIS A 164 0.47 -11.91 15.17
CA HIS A 164 0.20 -12.93 16.17
C HIS A 164 1.46 -13.35 16.92
N VAL A 165 2.51 -13.75 16.18
CA VAL A 165 3.78 -14.16 16.78
C VAL A 165 4.40 -13.01 17.57
N GLY A 166 4.43 -11.80 17.00
CA GLY A 166 5.01 -10.64 17.70
C GLY A 166 4.24 -10.25 18.97
N GLN A 167 2.92 -10.34 18.96
CA GLN A 167 2.10 -10.08 20.15
C GLN A 167 2.33 -11.15 21.22
N ASP A 168 2.43 -12.42 20.86
CA ASP A 168 2.67 -13.51 21.78
C ASP A 168 4.06 -13.39 22.44
N GLU A 169 5.11 -13.12 21.65
CA GLU A 169 6.47 -12.94 22.14
C GLU A 169 6.63 -11.69 23.03
N MET A 170 5.94 -10.61 22.70
CA MET A 170 6.01 -9.36 23.46
C MET A 170 5.04 -9.33 24.67
N GLY A 171 4.06 -10.24 24.73
CA GLY A 171 3.03 -10.29 25.76
C GLY A 171 2.11 -9.05 25.80
N ARG A 172 2.02 -8.30 24.71
CA ARG A 172 1.22 -7.07 24.59
C ARG A 172 0.93 -6.76 23.12
N PRO A 173 -0.08 -5.92 22.83
CA PRO A 173 -0.32 -5.44 21.46
C PRO A 173 0.91 -4.78 20.86
N ILE A 174 1.14 -5.05 19.58
CA ILE A 174 2.27 -4.51 18.81
C ILE A 174 1.81 -3.71 17.61
N GLU A 175 2.70 -2.84 17.14
CA GLU A 175 2.62 -2.15 15.87
C GLU A 175 3.89 -2.43 15.07
N ILE A 176 3.76 -2.64 13.78
CA ILE A 176 4.87 -2.86 12.85
C ILE A 176 4.74 -1.91 11.67
N GLU A 177 5.87 -1.46 11.16
CA GLU A 177 5.99 -0.81 9.85
C GLU A 177 6.59 -1.81 8.86
N PHE A 178 6.10 -1.81 7.62
CA PHE A 178 6.58 -2.73 6.62
C PHE A 178 6.57 -2.14 5.22
N ALA A 179 7.32 -2.75 4.33
CA ALA A 179 7.25 -2.47 2.90
C ALA A 179 7.24 -3.76 2.08
N VAL A 180 6.65 -3.70 0.89
CA VAL A 180 6.62 -4.80 -0.08
C VAL A 180 7.04 -4.30 -1.44
N ASN A 181 8.01 -4.98 -2.04
CA ASN A 181 8.36 -4.81 -3.44
C ASN A 181 7.81 -5.99 -4.24
N ILE A 182 6.95 -5.71 -5.21
CA ILE A 182 6.46 -6.69 -6.18
C ILE A 182 7.19 -6.44 -7.48
N ASP A 183 7.80 -7.49 -8.06
CA ASP A 183 8.41 -7.39 -9.39
C ASP A 183 7.30 -7.22 -10.44
N PRO A 184 7.27 -6.11 -11.21
CA PRO A 184 6.26 -5.90 -12.24
C PRO A 184 6.25 -6.94 -13.35
N GLN A 185 7.38 -7.64 -13.57
CA GLN A 185 7.52 -8.69 -14.60
C GLN A 185 7.21 -10.08 -14.06
N ASN A 186 7.41 -10.30 -12.75
CA ASN A 186 7.19 -11.59 -12.12
C ASN A 186 6.60 -11.42 -10.71
N PRO A 187 5.27 -11.33 -10.56
CA PRO A 187 4.61 -11.08 -9.26
C PRO A 187 4.84 -12.19 -8.23
N GLY A 188 5.25 -13.40 -8.65
CA GLY A 188 5.68 -14.46 -7.74
C GLY A 188 6.98 -14.14 -6.97
N PHE A 189 7.73 -13.11 -7.39
CA PHE A 189 8.89 -12.58 -6.66
C PHE A 189 8.51 -11.26 -5.99
N ALA A 190 7.81 -11.37 -4.87
CA ALA A 190 7.62 -10.24 -3.97
C ALA A 190 8.51 -10.40 -2.75
N THR A 191 9.05 -9.28 -2.25
CA THR A 191 9.88 -9.25 -1.04
C THR A 191 9.18 -8.40 0.00
N PHE A 192 9.00 -8.98 1.18
CA PHE A 192 8.47 -8.29 2.35
C PHE A 192 9.63 -7.85 3.26
N TYR A 193 9.58 -6.62 3.71
CA TYR A 193 10.55 -5.99 4.62
C TYR A 193 9.83 -5.52 5.88
N LEU A 194 10.41 -5.82 7.02
CA LEU A 194 9.94 -5.42 8.35
C LEU A 194 10.89 -4.40 8.97
#